data_c0a0508d356bb3733f9625e72187770a
#
_entry.id   c0a0508d356bb3733f9625e72187770a
#
_cell.length_a   1.000
_cell.length_b   1.000
_cell.length_c   1.000
_cell.angle_alpha   90.00
_cell.angle_beta   90.00
_cell.angle_gamma   90.00
#
_symmetry.space_group_name_H-M   'P 1'
#
loop_
_entity.id
_entity.type
_entity.pdbx_description
1 polymer ?
#
loop_
_entity_poly.entity_id
_entity_poly.type
_entity_poly.pdbx_seq_one_letter_code
_entity_poly.pdbx_strand_id
1 'polypeptide(L)'
;MSYSQNVSYRLTDTMRDVRPVVEENHMFIRIASNDFFAISQDVVSKMIAGEYDAGQAYRAFNARLLTEETPDTSDIVLTSKTAYSNVFHKNGGNASFSVMANTLRGLYGTDVLIAPASSFTGSVLQADYTQTTARAMIMPNGLLSYRRTMTGAELKDTVRAFVEGCEGGFTPFNRGSLPVVSGIAVQVQENGGSYTLTGITRGGQPLQDDDTVTVTCLATEKQMAPLLQDESRAFERGEATVKDAWSEALSGGSVTLAAPESYITFGGG
;
A
#
# COMPACT_ATOMS: atom_id res chain seq x y z
N MET A 1 9.59 32.47 -8.29
CA MET A 1 8.60 31.58 -7.61
C MET A 1 8.47 32.07 -6.19
N SER A 2 7.26 32.31 -5.72
CA SER A 2 7.09 32.69 -4.32
C SER A 2 7.46 31.50 -3.43
N TYR A 3 8.10 31.77 -2.30
CA TYR A 3 8.49 30.73 -1.34
C TYR A 3 7.27 29.90 -0.86
N SER A 4 6.09 30.48 -0.84
CA SER A 4 4.84 29.79 -0.50
C SER A 4 4.48 28.66 -1.47
N GLN A 5 4.79 28.79 -2.76
CA GLN A 5 4.58 27.69 -3.71
C GLN A 5 5.53 26.50 -3.47
N ASN A 6 6.76 26.77 -3.07
CA ASN A 6 7.71 25.70 -2.77
C ASN A 6 7.36 24.99 -1.44
N VAL A 7 6.87 25.71 -0.46
CA VAL A 7 6.40 25.10 0.80
C VAL A 7 5.13 24.28 0.55
N SER A 8 4.16 24.80 -0.18
CA SER A 8 2.94 24.05 -0.52
C SER A 8 3.26 22.81 -1.38
N TYR A 9 4.18 22.91 -2.32
CA TYR A 9 4.58 21.79 -3.16
C TYR A 9 5.33 20.72 -2.36
N ARG A 10 6.25 21.11 -1.49
CA ARG A 10 6.92 20.17 -0.57
C ARG A 10 5.97 19.55 0.43
N LEU A 11 5.03 20.28 0.96
CA LEU A 11 4.03 19.77 1.90
C LEU A 11 3.06 18.80 1.24
N THR A 12 2.67 19.02 -0.04
CA THR A 12 1.85 18.08 -0.80
C THR A 12 2.62 16.87 -1.29
N ASP A 13 3.89 17.01 -1.64
CA ASP A 13 4.75 15.87 -1.98
C ASP A 13 5.13 15.06 -0.74
N THR A 14 5.26 15.69 0.42
CA THR A 14 5.56 15.00 1.68
C THR A 14 4.37 14.21 2.23
N MET A 15 3.16 14.42 1.77
CA MET A 15 2.08 13.45 1.99
C MET A 15 2.37 12.11 1.31
N ARG A 16 3.24 12.08 0.31
CA ARG A 16 3.75 10.85 -0.32
C ARG A 16 5.05 10.38 0.31
N ASP A 17 5.85 11.29 0.84
CA ASP A 17 7.18 10.99 1.35
C ASP A 17 7.57 12.04 2.42
N VAL A 18 7.37 11.75 3.67
CA VAL A 18 7.70 12.63 4.80
C VAL A 18 9.23 12.80 4.99
N ARG A 19 10.04 12.18 4.14
CA ARG A 19 11.51 12.19 4.22
C ARG A 19 12.19 13.55 4.18
N PRO A 20 11.78 14.56 3.39
CA PRO A 20 12.60 15.76 3.25
C PRO A 20 12.69 16.61 4.52
N VAL A 21 11.82 16.39 5.49
CA VAL A 21 11.76 17.22 6.70
C VAL A 21 12.62 16.66 7.84
N VAL A 22 13.06 15.40 7.76
CA VAL A 22 13.67 14.70 8.89
C VAL A 22 14.89 13.86 8.49
N GLU A 23 15.51 14.12 7.34
CA GLU A 23 16.65 13.33 6.84
C GLU A 23 17.84 13.25 7.79
N GLU A 24 18.05 14.24 8.65
CA GLU A 24 19.19 14.24 9.58
C GLU A 24 19.00 13.33 10.80
N ASN A 25 17.75 12.94 11.14
CA ASN A 25 17.49 12.21 12.40
C ASN A 25 16.73 10.87 12.22
N HIS A 26 16.42 10.43 11.01
CA HIS A 26 15.71 9.19 10.71
C HIS A 26 14.35 9.01 11.44
N MET A 27 13.75 10.08 11.91
CA MET A 27 12.40 10.05 12.48
C MET A 27 11.36 10.23 11.38
N PHE A 28 10.56 9.22 11.16
CA PHE A 28 9.44 9.28 10.25
C PHE A 28 8.18 9.59 11.04
N ILE A 29 7.67 10.78 10.88
CA ILE A 29 6.44 11.23 11.51
C ILE A 29 5.29 10.91 10.56
N ARG A 30 4.38 10.03 10.95
CA ARG A 30 3.09 9.84 10.28
C ARG A 30 2.06 10.71 10.98
N ILE A 31 1.64 11.76 10.32
CA ILE A 31 0.59 12.64 10.80
C ILE A 31 -0.71 12.22 10.13
N ALA A 32 -1.80 12.21 10.87
CA ALA A 32 -3.12 12.11 10.27
C ALA A 32 -3.28 13.26 9.27
N SER A 33 -3.76 12.96 8.07
CA SER A 33 -3.82 13.94 6.98
C SER A 33 -4.53 15.24 7.36
N ASN A 34 -5.54 15.16 8.23
CA ASN A 34 -6.28 16.32 8.70
C ASN A 34 -5.45 17.25 9.59
N ASP A 35 -4.64 16.70 10.49
CA ASP A 35 -3.77 17.47 11.39
C ASP A 35 -2.64 18.15 10.62
N PHE A 36 -2.08 17.43 9.66
CA PHE A 36 -1.07 17.98 8.75
C PHE A 36 -1.62 19.17 7.96
N PHE A 37 -2.83 19.07 7.42
CA PHE A 37 -3.46 20.18 6.70
C PHE A 37 -3.74 21.37 7.62
N ALA A 38 -4.24 21.14 8.83
CA ALA A 38 -4.52 22.21 9.80
C ALA A 38 -3.23 22.95 10.18
N ILE A 39 -2.16 22.22 10.49
CA ILE A 39 -0.84 22.80 10.81
C ILE A 39 -0.27 23.57 9.62
N SER A 40 -0.33 23.01 8.42
CA SER A 40 0.20 23.68 7.23
C SER A 40 -0.59 24.94 6.86
N GLN A 41 -1.92 24.92 6.98
CA GLN A 41 -2.76 26.10 6.74
C GLN A 41 -2.47 27.23 7.73
N ASP A 42 -2.31 26.92 9.01
CA ASP A 42 -1.97 27.91 10.03
C ASP A 42 -0.60 28.55 9.79
N VAL A 43 0.41 27.72 9.53
CA VAL A 43 1.79 28.20 9.25
C VAL A 43 1.83 29.04 7.97
N VAL A 44 1.16 28.60 6.90
CA VAL A 44 1.09 29.36 5.64
C VAL A 44 0.34 30.69 5.83
N SER A 45 -0.76 30.68 6.59
CA SER A 45 -1.51 31.91 6.89
C SER A 45 -0.63 32.95 7.62
N LYS A 46 0.18 32.50 8.57
CA LYS A 46 1.11 33.38 9.30
C LYS A 46 2.25 33.89 8.44
N MET A 47 2.72 33.08 7.46
CA MET A 47 3.67 33.55 6.45
C MET A 47 3.07 34.64 5.56
N ILE A 48 1.82 34.45 5.11
CA ILE A 48 1.12 35.42 4.28
C ILE A 48 0.88 36.72 5.05
N ALA A 49 0.56 36.61 6.34
CA ALA A 49 0.40 37.76 7.22
C ALA A 49 1.72 38.49 7.57
N GLY A 50 2.87 37.93 7.18
CA GLY A 50 4.19 38.48 7.51
C GLY A 50 4.62 38.24 8.97
N GLU A 51 3.93 37.39 9.70
CA GLU A 51 4.26 37.02 11.07
C GLU A 51 5.46 36.07 11.14
N TYR A 52 5.63 35.22 10.10
CA TYR A 52 6.74 34.29 9.94
C TYR A 52 7.54 34.55 8.67
N ASP A 53 8.87 34.62 8.81
CA ASP A 53 9.73 34.37 7.68
C ASP A 53 9.80 32.86 7.36
N ALA A 54 10.45 32.52 6.30
CA ALA A 54 10.59 31.15 5.83
C ALA A 54 11.21 30.18 6.84
N GLY A 55 12.26 30.65 7.54
CA GLY A 55 12.93 29.83 8.54
C GLY A 55 12.12 29.67 9.83
N GLN A 56 11.37 30.71 10.20
CA GLN A 56 10.43 30.64 11.32
C GLN A 56 9.27 29.71 11.04
N ALA A 57 8.69 29.81 9.84
CA ALA A 57 7.62 28.92 9.39
C ALA A 57 8.04 27.45 9.41
N TYR A 58 9.25 27.16 8.89
CA TYR A 58 9.81 25.81 8.89
C TYR A 58 9.99 25.25 10.31
N ARG A 59 10.58 26.08 11.22
CA ARG A 59 10.77 25.66 12.62
C ARG A 59 9.46 25.50 13.36
N ALA A 60 8.48 26.40 13.15
CA ALA A 60 7.18 26.33 13.79
C ALA A 60 6.40 25.11 13.33
N PHE A 61 6.45 24.81 12.04
CA PHE A 61 5.83 23.62 11.47
C PHE A 61 6.43 22.34 12.10
N ASN A 62 7.75 22.20 12.09
CA ASN A 62 8.41 21.04 12.65
C ASN A 62 8.21 20.91 14.17
N ALA A 63 8.24 22.01 14.92
CA ALA A 63 8.01 21.98 16.35
C ALA A 63 6.58 21.47 16.68
N ARG A 64 5.58 21.89 15.91
CA ARG A 64 4.20 21.42 16.09
C ARG A 64 4.06 19.93 15.70
N LEU A 65 4.68 19.53 14.60
CA LEU A 65 4.69 18.13 14.22
C LEU A 65 5.29 17.26 15.32
N LEU A 66 6.40 17.67 15.91
CA LEU A 66 7.10 16.93 16.96
C LEU A 66 6.35 16.93 18.31
N THR A 67 5.55 17.96 18.59
CA THR A 67 4.79 18.07 19.86
C THR A 67 3.43 17.37 19.80
N GLU A 68 2.83 17.28 18.63
CA GLU A 68 1.54 16.60 18.46
C GLU A 68 1.70 15.08 18.32
N GLU A 69 2.91 14.60 18.01
CA GLU A 69 3.26 13.19 18.00
C GLU A 69 4.18 12.77 19.16
N THR A 70 3.78 12.96 20.38
CA THR A 70 4.21 12.02 21.41
C THR A 70 3.45 10.72 21.14
N PRO A 71 4.09 9.66 20.63
CA PRO A 71 3.37 8.42 20.45
C PRO A 71 2.79 8.04 21.80
N ASP A 72 1.49 7.87 21.85
CA ASP A 72 0.87 7.18 22.98
C ASP A 72 1.39 5.75 22.94
N THR A 73 2.45 5.50 23.71
CA THR A 73 3.12 4.19 23.76
C THR A 73 2.26 3.14 24.46
N SER A 74 1.12 3.55 25.04
CA SER A 74 0.17 2.65 25.69
C SER A 74 -0.59 1.76 24.70
N ASP A 75 -0.67 2.15 23.41
CA ASP A 75 -1.45 1.46 22.38
C ASP A 75 -0.60 0.97 21.19
N ILE A 76 0.64 0.54 21.44
CA ILE A 76 1.42 -0.11 20.39
C ILE A 76 0.77 -1.46 20.05
N VAL A 77 0.30 -1.57 18.81
CA VAL A 77 -0.40 -2.76 18.32
C VAL A 77 0.42 -3.55 17.31
N LEU A 78 1.49 -2.95 16.80
CA LEU A 78 2.36 -3.57 15.81
C LEU A 78 3.76 -3.00 15.91
N THR A 79 4.77 -3.87 15.85
CA THR A 79 6.18 -3.48 15.78
C THR A 79 6.82 -4.03 14.51
N SER A 80 7.47 -3.18 13.74
CA SER A 80 8.35 -3.60 12.66
C SER A 80 9.82 -3.43 13.07
N LYS A 81 10.56 -4.53 13.04
CA LYS A 81 12.01 -4.54 13.33
C LYS A 81 12.87 -4.19 12.12
N THR A 82 12.26 -4.03 10.94
CA THR A 82 12.94 -3.80 9.68
C THR A 82 12.18 -2.74 8.89
N ALA A 83 12.90 -1.85 8.22
CA ALA A 83 12.31 -0.91 7.28
C ALA A 83 12.22 -1.55 5.88
N TYR A 84 11.06 -1.38 5.24
CA TYR A 84 10.81 -1.84 3.87
C TYR A 84 10.43 -0.66 2.99
N SER A 85 11.15 -0.50 1.89
CA SER A 85 10.91 0.59 0.94
C SER A 85 9.62 0.39 0.17
N ASN A 86 8.92 1.50 -0.13
CA ASN A 86 7.80 1.54 -1.05
C ASN A 86 8.22 1.87 -2.50
N VAL A 87 9.50 1.82 -2.81
CA VAL A 87 9.99 1.94 -4.19
C VAL A 87 9.67 0.67 -4.95
N PHE A 88 9.15 0.83 -6.17
CA PHE A 88 8.82 -0.29 -7.03
C PHE A 88 10.03 -0.68 -7.90
N HIS A 89 10.32 -1.96 -7.97
CA HIS A 89 11.40 -2.53 -8.79
C HIS A 89 10.81 -3.48 -9.82
N LYS A 90 11.32 -3.47 -11.05
CA LYS A 90 10.90 -4.38 -12.13
C LYS A 90 11.11 -5.86 -11.78
N ASN A 91 12.14 -6.14 -10.98
CA ASN A 91 12.37 -7.47 -10.45
C ASN A 91 12.16 -7.46 -8.95
N GLY A 92 11.07 -8.04 -8.50
CA GLY A 92 10.73 -8.17 -7.09
C GLY A 92 9.50 -7.38 -6.65
N GLY A 93 9.15 -6.28 -7.31
CA GLY A 93 8.01 -5.44 -6.95
C GLY A 93 8.35 -4.43 -5.85
N ASN A 94 7.41 -4.20 -4.95
CA ASN A 94 7.49 -3.24 -3.85
C ASN A 94 7.56 -3.99 -2.53
N ALA A 95 8.68 -3.87 -1.82
CA ALA A 95 8.92 -4.64 -0.59
C ALA A 95 7.91 -4.32 0.52
N SER A 96 7.57 -3.04 0.71
CA SER A 96 6.57 -2.63 1.71
C SER A 96 5.19 -3.21 1.41
N PHE A 97 4.76 -3.16 0.15
CA PHE A 97 3.48 -3.69 -0.28
C PHE A 97 3.45 -5.22 -0.22
N SER A 98 4.57 -5.88 -0.53
CA SER A 98 4.72 -7.32 -0.37
C SER A 98 4.55 -7.75 1.09
N VAL A 99 5.20 -7.06 2.04
CA VAL A 99 5.02 -7.32 3.48
C VAL A 99 3.56 -7.23 3.88
N MET A 100 2.87 -6.18 3.45
CA MET A 100 1.45 -5.99 3.76
C MET A 100 0.56 -7.06 3.13
N ALA A 101 0.79 -7.38 1.86
CA ALA A 101 0.04 -8.41 1.15
C ALA A 101 0.26 -9.80 1.77
N ASN A 102 1.51 -10.15 2.12
CA ASN A 102 1.83 -11.43 2.76
C ASN A 102 1.19 -11.52 4.16
N THR A 103 1.21 -10.42 4.92
CA THR A 103 0.59 -10.38 6.24
C THR A 103 -0.93 -10.56 6.14
N LEU A 104 -1.59 -9.86 5.22
CA LEU A 104 -3.02 -10.00 4.99
C LEU A 104 -3.39 -11.37 4.43
N ARG A 105 -2.56 -11.96 3.54
CA ARG A 105 -2.78 -13.34 3.09
C ARG A 105 -2.83 -14.31 4.26
N GLY A 106 -1.90 -14.17 5.20
CA GLY A 106 -1.90 -14.95 6.45
C GLY A 106 -3.15 -14.70 7.29
N LEU A 107 -3.58 -13.45 7.43
CA LEU A 107 -4.78 -13.08 8.17
C LEU A 107 -6.05 -13.70 7.57
N TYR A 108 -6.18 -13.69 6.24
CA TYR A 108 -7.31 -14.31 5.55
C TYR A 108 -7.21 -15.84 5.43
N GLY A 109 -6.05 -16.43 5.73
CA GLY A 109 -5.82 -17.87 5.65
C GLY A 109 -6.02 -18.43 4.24
N THR A 110 -5.53 -17.70 3.20
CA THR A 110 -5.66 -18.10 1.80
C THR A 110 -4.31 -18.42 1.18
N ASP A 111 -4.31 -19.22 0.11
CA ASP A 111 -3.09 -19.58 -0.62
C ASP A 111 -2.52 -18.38 -1.38
N VAL A 112 -3.41 -17.56 -1.92
CA VAL A 112 -3.06 -16.42 -2.77
C VAL A 112 -3.84 -15.18 -2.33
N LEU A 113 -3.20 -14.03 -2.36
CA LEU A 113 -3.84 -12.73 -2.23
C LEU A 113 -3.49 -11.88 -3.44
N ILE A 114 -4.49 -11.17 -3.98
CA ILE A 114 -4.36 -10.21 -5.08
C ILE A 114 -4.93 -8.87 -4.60
N ALA A 115 -4.18 -7.81 -4.74
CA ALA A 115 -4.62 -6.46 -4.36
C ALA A 115 -4.12 -5.41 -5.37
N PRO A 116 -4.90 -4.37 -5.68
CA PRO A 116 -4.37 -3.19 -6.35
C PRO A 116 -3.25 -2.58 -5.51
N ALA A 117 -2.19 -2.07 -6.15
CA ALA A 117 -1.10 -1.41 -5.43
C ALA A 117 -1.58 -0.21 -4.60
N SER A 118 -2.67 0.45 -5.04
CA SER A 118 -3.34 1.52 -4.31
C SER A 118 -3.97 1.09 -2.97
N SER A 119 -4.06 -0.22 -2.70
CA SER A 119 -4.55 -0.76 -1.43
C SER A 119 -3.59 -0.51 -0.27
N PHE A 120 -2.35 -0.18 -0.54
CA PHE A 120 -1.31 0.02 0.46
C PHE A 120 -0.70 1.42 0.38
N THR A 121 -0.29 1.97 1.52
CA THR A 121 0.30 3.32 1.57
C THR A 121 1.64 3.32 2.26
N GLY A 122 2.56 4.12 1.71
CA GLY A 122 3.83 4.43 2.32
C GLY A 122 4.79 3.23 2.45
N SER A 123 5.90 3.49 3.11
CA SER A 123 6.87 2.47 3.49
C SER A 123 6.48 1.84 4.82
N VAL A 124 6.79 0.56 5.02
CA VAL A 124 6.81 -0.02 6.36
C VAL A 124 8.13 0.39 7.00
N LEU A 125 8.05 1.15 8.07
CA LEU A 125 9.22 1.69 8.76
C LEU A 125 9.66 0.73 9.87
N GLN A 126 10.92 0.79 10.26
CA GLN A 126 11.39 0.18 11.49
C GLN A 126 10.89 1.03 12.67
N ALA A 127 9.72 0.71 13.17
CA ALA A 127 9.03 1.51 14.19
C ALA A 127 7.96 0.69 14.92
N ASP A 128 7.52 1.24 16.03
CA ASP A 128 6.29 0.86 16.69
C ASP A 128 5.11 1.62 16.10
N TYR A 129 3.98 0.94 15.94
CA TYR A 129 2.78 1.49 15.33
C TYR A 129 1.63 1.44 16.33
N THR A 130 0.98 2.58 16.50
CA THR A 130 -0.32 2.66 17.18
C THR A 130 -1.43 2.10 16.28
N GLN A 131 -2.61 1.88 16.84
CA GLN A 131 -3.78 1.47 16.07
C GLN A 131 -4.05 2.41 14.88
N THR A 132 -3.95 3.72 15.09
CA THR A 132 -4.18 4.73 14.06
C THR A 132 -3.15 4.64 12.94
N THR A 133 -1.87 4.58 13.27
CA THR A 133 -0.80 4.54 12.27
C THR A 133 -0.75 3.22 11.51
N ALA A 134 -1.00 2.09 12.18
CA ALA A 134 -1.08 0.79 11.54
C ALA A 134 -2.32 0.70 10.61
N ARG A 135 -3.46 1.24 11.04
CA ARG A 135 -4.68 1.32 10.23
C ARG A 135 -4.49 2.13 8.94
N ALA A 136 -3.66 3.18 9.00
CA ALA A 136 -3.37 4.03 7.84
C ALA A 136 -2.58 3.32 6.73
N MET A 137 -2.01 2.14 6.99
CA MET A 137 -1.30 1.34 5.98
C MET A 137 -2.22 0.76 4.91
N ILE A 138 -3.52 0.68 5.18
CA ILE A 138 -4.56 0.14 4.27
C ILE A 138 -5.37 1.28 3.69
N MET A 139 -5.58 1.29 2.37
CA MET A 139 -6.38 2.28 1.61
C MET A 139 -7.10 1.58 0.45
N PRO A 140 -8.21 2.09 -0.06
CA PRO A 140 -9.13 3.09 0.50
C PRO A 140 -10.00 2.52 1.63
N ASN A 141 -10.79 3.38 2.29
CA ASN A 141 -11.66 2.93 3.38
C ASN A 141 -12.73 1.89 2.94
N GLY A 142 -13.16 1.91 1.68
CA GLY A 142 -14.13 0.99 1.11
C GLY A 142 -13.54 -0.26 0.45
N LEU A 143 -12.29 -0.60 0.74
CA LEU A 143 -11.67 -1.83 0.24
C LEU A 143 -12.31 -3.04 0.92
N LEU A 144 -12.76 -4.01 0.12
CA LEU A 144 -13.39 -5.24 0.57
C LEU A 144 -12.55 -6.45 0.19
N SER A 145 -12.79 -7.58 0.87
CA SER A 145 -12.22 -8.87 0.51
C SER A 145 -13.24 -9.70 -0.24
N TYR A 146 -12.77 -10.39 -1.27
CA TYR A 146 -13.55 -11.32 -2.10
C TYR A 146 -12.81 -12.65 -2.16
N ARG A 147 -13.39 -13.68 -1.57
CA ARG A 147 -12.76 -14.99 -1.45
C ARG A 147 -13.38 -16.00 -2.38
N ARG A 148 -12.55 -16.88 -2.95
CA ARG A 148 -12.99 -18.00 -3.76
C ARG A 148 -11.94 -19.10 -3.77
N THR A 149 -12.38 -20.36 -3.85
CA THR A 149 -11.54 -21.49 -4.28
C THR A 149 -11.66 -21.63 -5.78
N MET A 150 -10.54 -21.68 -6.48
CA MET A 150 -10.51 -21.73 -7.94
C MET A 150 -9.40 -22.63 -8.46
N THR A 151 -9.49 -23.01 -9.72
CA THR A 151 -8.43 -23.74 -10.41
C THR A 151 -7.30 -22.80 -10.79
N GLY A 152 -6.13 -23.37 -11.13
CA GLY A 152 -5.00 -22.58 -11.62
C GLY A 152 -5.31 -21.86 -12.93
N ALA A 153 -6.12 -22.46 -13.80
CA ALA A 153 -6.60 -21.80 -15.02
C ALA A 153 -7.43 -20.54 -14.69
N GLU A 154 -8.40 -20.68 -13.77
CA GLU A 154 -9.23 -19.54 -13.32
C GLU A 154 -8.38 -18.45 -12.60
N LEU A 155 -7.36 -18.86 -11.83
CA LEU A 155 -6.44 -17.91 -11.21
C LEU A 155 -5.64 -17.14 -12.26
N LYS A 156 -5.14 -17.83 -13.31
CA LYS A 156 -4.42 -17.17 -14.42
C LYS A 156 -5.30 -16.11 -15.10
N ASP A 157 -6.58 -16.43 -15.34
CA ASP A 157 -7.54 -15.48 -15.93
C ASP A 157 -7.85 -14.31 -14.99
N THR A 158 -7.98 -14.59 -13.70
CA THR A 158 -8.19 -13.54 -12.69
C THR A 158 -6.98 -12.59 -12.61
N VAL A 159 -5.77 -13.12 -12.50
CA VAL A 159 -4.54 -12.31 -12.47
C VAL A 159 -4.36 -11.53 -13.77
N ARG A 160 -4.68 -12.16 -14.91
CA ARG A 160 -4.64 -11.49 -16.22
C ARG A 160 -5.55 -10.28 -16.26
N ALA A 161 -6.77 -10.39 -15.76
CA ALA A 161 -7.70 -9.26 -15.70
C ALA A 161 -7.16 -8.08 -14.87
N PHE A 162 -6.47 -8.37 -13.76
CA PHE A 162 -5.82 -7.34 -12.94
C PHE A 162 -4.60 -6.73 -13.61
N VAL A 163 -3.79 -7.51 -14.33
CA VAL A 163 -2.56 -7.06 -14.99
C VAL A 163 -2.86 -6.28 -16.27
N GLU A 164 -3.68 -6.85 -17.14
CA GLU A 164 -3.98 -6.29 -18.48
C GLU A 164 -4.98 -5.13 -18.40
N GLY A 165 -5.71 -4.99 -17.30
CA GLY A 165 -6.52 -3.81 -17.00
C GLY A 165 -5.72 -2.60 -16.51
N CYS A 166 -4.41 -2.74 -16.33
CA CYS A 166 -3.55 -1.63 -15.90
C CYS A 166 -3.04 -0.85 -17.10
N GLU A 167 -3.11 0.48 -17.00
CA GLU A 167 -2.60 1.42 -18.00
C GLU A 167 -1.46 2.25 -17.42
N GLY A 168 -0.58 2.71 -18.30
CA GLY A 168 0.55 3.56 -17.97
C GLY A 168 1.86 2.80 -17.82
N GLY A 169 2.94 3.36 -18.38
CA GLY A 169 4.28 2.77 -18.34
C GLY A 169 4.82 2.62 -16.93
N PHE A 170 5.73 1.69 -16.75
CA PHE A 170 6.42 1.51 -15.47
C PHE A 170 7.21 2.75 -15.10
N THR A 171 6.93 3.24 -13.89
CA THR A 171 7.80 4.22 -13.22
C THR A 171 7.98 3.78 -11.76
N PRO A 172 9.13 4.09 -11.10
CA PRO A 172 9.34 3.78 -9.69
C PRO A 172 8.28 4.38 -8.75
N PHE A 173 7.52 5.35 -9.25
CA PHE A 173 6.50 6.10 -8.51
C PHE A 173 5.07 5.81 -8.95
N ASN A 174 4.89 4.98 -9.97
CA ASN A 174 3.55 4.63 -10.45
C ASN A 174 2.93 3.58 -9.51
N ARG A 175 2.14 4.06 -8.57
CA ARG A 175 1.54 3.26 -7.48
C ARG A 175 0.29 2.50 -7.90
N GLY A 176 -0.28 2.79 -9.06
CA GLY A 176 -1.62 2.34 -9.42
C GLY A 176 -1.70 1.33 -10.54
N SER A 177 -0.57 0.95 -11.16
CA SER A 177 -0.65 0.25 -12.42
C SER A 177 -0.67 -1.28 -12.29
N LEU A 178 0.11 -1.89 -11.43
CA LEU A 178 0.15 -3.35 -11.36
C LEU A 178 -0.34 -3.87 -10.01
N PRO A 179 -1.01 -5.03 -9.97
CA PRO A 179 -1.45 -5.64 -8.73
C PRO A 179 -0.25 -6.07 -7.90
N VAL A 180 -0.42 -6.01 -6.58
CA VAL A 180 0.42 -6.71 -5.62
C VAL A 180 -0.16 -8.08 -5.42
N VAL A 181 0.65 -9.11 -5.57
CA VAL A 181 0.24 -10.50 -5.33
C VAL A 181 1.07 -11.10 -4.20
N SER A 182 0.51 -12.08 -3.50
CA SER A 182 1.17 -12.83 -2.45
C SER A 182 0.81 -14.31 -2.59
N GLY A 183 1.78 -15.19 -2.32
CA GLY A 183 1.65 -16.63 -2.51
C GLY A 183 1.91 -17.12 -3.94
N ILE A 184 2.03 -16.20 -4.87
CA ILE A 184 2.46 -16.44 -6.26
C ILE A 184 3.43 -15.35 -6.70
N ALA A 185 4.19 -15.60 -7.78
CA ALA A 185 4.92 -14.57 -8.50
C ALA A 185 4.44 -14.52 -9.94
N VAL A 186 4.34 -13.31 -10.49
CA VAL A 186 3.87 -13.06 -11.85
C VAL A 186 4.99 -12.58 -12.74
N GLN A 187 4.97 -13.02 -13.99
CA GLN A 187 5.83 -12.52 -15.05
C GLN A 187 4.99 -11.69 -16.00
N VAL A 188 5.45 -10.47 -16.27
CA VAL A 188 4.76 -9.52 -17.15
C VAL A 188 5.68 -8.99 -18.22
N GLN A 189 5.11 -8.68 -19.37
CA GLN A 189 5.77 -7.94 -20.44
C GLN A 189 5.11 -6.56 -20.55
N GLU A 190 5.95 -5.52 -20.59
CA GLU A 190 5.52 -4.15 -20.83
C GLU A 190 5.58 -3.83 -22.30
N ASN A 191 4.46 -3.34 -22.86
CA ASN A 191 4.34 -2.99 -24.27
C ASN A 191 3.70 -1.59 -24.39
N GLY A 192 4.54 -0.55 -24.46
CA GLY A 192 4.06 0.81 -24.74
C GLY A 192 3.05 1.37 -23.74
N GLY A 193 3.16 0.99 -22.46
CA GLY A 193 2.27 1.46 -21.39
C GLY A 193 1.12 0.50 -21.05
N SER A 194 1.01 -0.62 -21.76
CA SER A 194 0.15 -1.75 -21.39
C SER A 194 1.00 -2.92 -20.88
N TYR A 195 0.35 -3.84 -20.19
CA TYR A 195 1.00 -5.01 -19.62
C TYR A 195 0.33 -6.30 -20.10
N THR A 196 1.14 -7.31 -20.38
CA THR A 196 0.68 -8.65 -20.72
C THR A 196 1.20 -9.64 -19.68
N LEU A 197 0.33 -10.46 -19.13
CA LEU A 197 0.71 -11.57 -18.27
C LEU A 197 1.36 -12.68 -19.09
N THR A 198 2.63 -13.02 -18.80
CA THR A 198 3.38 -14.05 -19.54
C THR A 198 3.60 -15.34 -18.73
N GLY A 199 3.47 -15.28 -17.42
CA GLY A 199 3.62 -16.47 -16.58
C GLY A 199 3.22 -16.23 -15.12
N ILE A 200 2.89 -17.33 -14.45
CA ILE A 200 2.67 -17.36 -12.99
C ILE A 200 3.42 -18.56 -12.43
N THR A 201 4.10 -18.33 -11.30
CA THR A 201 4.73 -19.40 -10.52
C THR A 201 4.19 -19.41 -9.09
N ARG A 202 4.11 -20.60 -8.50
CA ARG A 202 3.79 -20.83 -7.10
C ARG A 202 4.88 -21.71 -6.48
N GLY A 203 5.49 -21.25 -5.39
CA GLY A 203 6.62 -21.96 -4.80
C GLY A 203 7.81 -22.19 -5.77
N GLY A 204 8.00 -21.28 -6.73
CA GLY A 204 9.05 -21.37 -7.74
C GLY A 204 8.76 -22.32 -8.93
N GLN A 205 7.59 -22.97 -8.96
CA GLN A 205 7.15 -23.85 -10.05
C GLN A 205 6.03 -23.17 -10.87
N PRO A 206 5.96 -23.43 -12.19
CA PRO A 206 4.85 -22.96 -13.01
C PRO A 206 3.50 -23.43 -12.45
N LEU A 207 2.55 -22.50 -12.30
CA LEU A 207 1.18 -22.82 -11.88
C LEU A 207 0.52 -23.73 -12.94
N GLN A 208 0.00 -24.89 -12.51
CA GLN A 208 -0.74 -25.79 -13.40
C GLN A 208 -2.20 -25.38 -13.49
N ASP A 209 -2.87 -25.73 -14.60
CA ASP A 209 -4.27 -25.36 -14.82
C ASP A 209 -5.23 -26.07 -13.86
N ASP A 210 -4.88 -27.26 -13.41
CA ASP A 210 -5.65 -28.11 -12.48
C ASP A 210 -5.26 -27.91 -11.00
N ASP A 211 -4.26 -27.07 -10.69
CA ASP A 211 -3.98 -26.68 -9.31
C ASP A 211 -5.24 -26.11 -8.67
N THR A 212 -5.49 -26.47 -7.42
CA THR A 212 -6.59 -25.89 -6.63
C THR A 212 -6.03 -24.93 -5.60
N VAL A 213 -6.53 -23.70 -5.57
CA VAL A 213 -6.05 -22.64 -4.70
C VAL A 213 -7.20 -21.83 -4.10
N THR A 214 -7.03 -21.43 -2.85
CA THR A 214 -7.90 -20.43 -2.21
C THR A 214 -7.34 -19.04 -2.46
N VAL A 215 -8.16 -18.15 -2.97
CA VAL A 215 -7.76 -16.80 -3.38
C VAL A 215 -8.57 -15.76 -2.64
N THR A 216 -7.91 -14.73 -2.14
CA THR A 216 -8.55 -13.50 -1.67
C THR A 216 -8.15 -12.35 -2.59
N CYS A 217 -9.14 -11.74 -3.25
CA CYS A 217 -8.96 -10.48 -3.97
C CYS A 217 -9.36 -9.32 -3.05
N LEU A 218 -8.49 -8.33 -2.92
CA LEU A 218 -8.81 -7.06 -2.27
C LEU A 218 -9.20 -6.05 -3.34
N ALA A 219 -10.39 -5.51 -3.27
CA ALA A 219 -10.86 -4.56 -4.28
C ALA A 219 -12.03 -3.73 -3.74
N THR A 220 -12.31 -2.61 -4.36
CA THR A 220 -13.61 -1.94 -4.21
C THR A 220 -14.66 -2.67 -5.04
N GLU A 221 -15.94 -2.46 -4.72
CA GLU A 221 -17.05 -3.06 -5.51
C GLU A 221 -16.94 -2.72 -7.01
N LYS A 222 -16.54 -1.48 -7.31
CA LYS A 222 -16.35 -1.03 -8.69
C LYS A 222 -15.25 -1.81 -9.42
N GLN A 223 -14.17 -2.13 -8.74
CA GLN A 223 -13.04 -2.89 -9.33
C GLN A 223 -13.40 -4.37 -9.53
N MET A 224 -14.21 -4.94 -8.62
CA MET A 224 -14.67 -6.34 -8.73
C MET A 224 -15.81 -6.53 -9.70
N ALA A 225 -16.60 -5.49 -10.01
CA ALA A 225 -17.80 -5.60 -10.83
C ALA A 225 -17.61 -6.40 -12.14
N PRO A 226 -16.53 -6.23 -12.91
CA PRO A 226 -16.31 -7.02 -14.13
C PRO A 226 -16.12 -8.53 -13.86
N LEU A 227 -15.52 -8.90 -12.73
CA LEU A 227 -15.30 -10.31 -12.34
C LEU A 227 -16.55 -10.94 -11.73
N LEU A 228 -17.44 -10.14 -11.15
CA LEU A 228 -18.68 -10.59 -10.53
C LEU A 228 -19.83 -10.77 -11.53
N GLN A 229 -19.68 -10.28 -12.78
CA GLN A 229 -20.70 -10.46 -13.82
C GLN A 229 -20.86 -11.91 -14.30
N ASP A 230 -19.85 -12.74 -14.08
CA ASP A 230 -19.89 -14.14 -14.39
C ASP A 230 -20.39 -14.92 -13.16
N GLU A 231 -21.67 -15.30 -13.15
CA GLU A 231 -22.30 -16.05 -12.05
C GLU A 231 -21.62 -17.40 -11.78
N SER A 232 -20.92 -17.97 -12.77
CA SER A 232 -20.11 -19.17 -12.57
C SER A 232 -18.89 -18.92 -11.68
N ARG A 233 -18.53 -17.65 -11.46
CA ARG A 233 -17.41 -17.18 -10.65
C ARG A 233 -17.84 -16.54 -9.34
N ALA A 234 -18.70 -17.20 -8.59
CA ALA A 234 -19.20 -16.68 -7.32
C ALA A 234 -18.06 -16.48 -6.32
N PHE A 235 -17.78 -15.22 -6.01
CA PHE A 235 -16.89 -14.83 -4.91
C PHE A 235 -17.70 -14.62 -3.63
N GLU A 236 -17.19 -15.13 -2.54
CA GLU A 236 -17.70 -14.81 -1.20
C GLU A 236 -17.15 -13.43 -0.80
N ARG A 237 -18.05 -12.47 -0.61
CA ARG A 237 -17.70 -11.12 -0.17
C ARG A 237 -17.57 -11.08 1.34
N GLY A 238 -16.49 -10.50 1.84
CA GLY A 238 -16.33 -10.20 3.26
C GLY A 238 -17.31 -9.14 3.74
N GLU A 239 -17.83 -9.31 4.94
CA GLU A 239 -18.79 -8.37 5.55
C GLU A 239 -18.12 -7.06 5.99
N ALA A 240 -16.92 -7.16 6.56
CA ALA A 240 -16.14 -6.02 7.02
C ALA A 240 -15.23 -5.47 5.91
N THR A 241 -14.90 -4.18 5.98
CA THR A 241 -13.83 -3.64 5.14
C THR A 241 -12.47 -4.26 5.53
N VAL A 242 -11.53 -4.30 4.58
CA VAL A 242 -10.16 -4.78 4.86
C VAL A 242 -9.52 -3.98 5.99
N LYS A 243 -9.82 -2.69 6.06
CA LYS A 243 -9.32 -1.78 7.10
C LYS A 243 -9.87 -2.10 8.48
N ASP A 244 -11.12 -2.51 8.57
CA ASP A 244 -11.74 -2.90 9.84
C ASP A 244 -11.26 -4.28 10.29
N ALA A 245 -11.18 -5.27 9.39
CA ALA A 245 -10.60 -6.58 9.67
C ALA A 245 -9.12 -6.47 10.12
N TRP A 246 -8.35 -5.60 9.48
CA TRP A 246 -6.98 -5.29 9.88
C TRP A 246 -6.93 -4.69 11.30
N SER A 247 -7.80 -3.71 11.59
CA SER A 247 -7.89 -3.06 12.90
C SER A 247 -8.26 -4.03 14.01
N GLU A 248 -9.19 -4.94 13.74
CA GLU A 248 -9.61 -5.98 14.67
C GLU A 248 -8.44 -6.96 14.97
N ALA A 249 -7.75 -7.42 13.94
CA ALA A 249 -6.59 -8.30 14.10
C ALA A 249 -5.47 -7.64 14.92
N LEU A 250 -5.20 -6.37 14.69
CA LEU A 250 -4.23 -5.59 15.45
C LEU A 250 -4.61 -5.49 16.94
N SER A 251 -5.88 -5.19 17.22
CA SER A 251 -6.41 -5.10 18.59
C SER A 251 -6.32 -6.44 19.33
N GLY A 252 -6.41 -7.54 18.60
CA GLY A 252 -6.21 -8.90 19.15
C GLY A 252 -4.75 -9.27 19.46
N GLY A 253 -3.79 -8.40 19.15
CA GLY A 253 -2.36 -8.61 19.42
C GLY A 253 -1.73 -9.77 18.61
N SER A 254 -2.40 -10.25 17.57
CA SER A 254 -2.01 -11.46 16.83
C SER A 254 -1.29 -11.17 15.50
N VAL A 255 -1.08 -9.90 15.15
CA VAL A 255 -0.47 -9.54 13.86
C VAL A 255 1.05 -9.50 13.97
N THR A 256 1.70 -10.30 13.15
CA THR A 256 3.14 -10.22 12.89
C THR A 256 3.34 -9.94 11.41
N LEU A 257 4.17 -8.94 11.10
CA LEU A 257 4.50 -8.63 9.71
C LEU A 257 5.27 -9.79 9.08
N ALA A 258 4.76 -10.28 7.95
CA ALA A 258 5.44 -11.30 7.17
C ALA A 258 6.66 -10.72 6.45
N ALA A 259 7.60 -11.58 6.08
CA ALA A 259 8.73 -11.18 5.24
C ALA A 259 8.25 -10.78 3.82
N PRO A 260 8.94 -9.83 3.15
CA PRO A 260 8.65 -9.53 1.75
C PRO A 260 9.05 -10.71 0.85
N GLU A 261 8.29 -10.91 -0.21
CA GLU A 261 8.59 -11.86 -1.29
C GLU A 261 8.66 -11.10 -2.61
N SER A 262 9.51 -11.58 -3.52
CA SER A 262 9.48 -11.11 -4.90
C SER A 262 8.22 -11.64 -5.58
N TYR A 263 7.34 -10.74 -6.02
CA TYR A 263 6.05 -11.15 -6.58
C TYR A 263 5.87 -10.77 -8.05
N ILE A 264 6.82 -10.05 -8.63
CA ILE A 264 6.74 -9.63 -10.03
C ILE A 264 8.11 -9.65 -10.68
N THR A 265 8.17 -10.06 -11.93
CA THR A 265 9.32 -9.93 -12.82
C THR A 265 8.86 -9.45 -14.18
N PHE A 266 9.64 -8.55 -14.78
CA PHE A 266 9.41 -8.12 -16.14
C PHE A 266 10.25 -8.97 -17.07
N GLY A 267 9.61 -9.64 -18.03
CA GLY A 267 10.29 -10.33 -19.12
C GLY A 267 11.15 -9.35 -19.89
N GLY A 268 12.39 -9.73 -20.18
CA GLY A 268 13.27 -8.93 -21.01
C GLY A 268 12.70 -8.80 -22.40
N GLY A 269 12.63 -7.55 -22.88
CA GLY A 269 12.52 -7.26 -24.30
C GLY A 269 13.89 -7.44 -24.96
#